data_33ee13704c52b82bed5315ac86e4bade
#
_entry.id   33ee13704c52b82bed5315ac86e4bade
#
_cell.length_a   1.000
_cell.length_b   1.000
_cell.length_c   1.000
_cell.angle_alpha   90.00
_cell.angle_beta   90.00
_cell.angle_gamma   90.00
#
_symmetry.space_group_name_H-M   'P 1'
#
loop_
_entity.id
_entity.type
_entity.pdbx_description
1 polymer ?
#
loop_
_entity_poly.entity_id
_entity_poly.type
_entity_poly.pdbx_seq_one_letter_code
_entity_poly.pdbx_strand_id
1 'polypeptide(L)'
;MNFELFIAKRIVAGKEYKNSISSPIIKIATIAITLGITIMLIAVSIGAGFQKKIRDKMSGFKGHVQIINYDNNTSDVSIVPVDKNQDFYPKFTKIEGIKNVQTFANKFGVIRTAKDFEGVILKGVTNDYDFTFFKEYLKEGRLPNFSLDRNKEILISESIAKRLQLSLNDTVQMVFSVENSKRPFKIRKPVIVGIYNTGFEQFDKTMLIGDIREVQRLNKWKDNEVGGFEVLLDDFNSLKEKGDKIYSTIGSTLNSTTIVDSYPLIFNWLNILDNNVWVIIGIMILVAGINMVTALLVLILEQVQMVGILKALGSTNWSIRKVFLYNASYLILKGLLYGNIIGIVFLSIQKYLKIITLNPENYYVSTVPVSIDFWAILFLNLGTLILCFLMLIIPSFIITKIQPSKSIKFA
;
A
#
# COMPACT_ATOMS: atom_id res chain seq x y z
N MET A 1 -46.22 -10.83 7.08
CA MET A 1 -45.26 -11.76 6.44
C MET A 1 -45.12 -11.32 4.98
N ASN A 2 -43.92 -11.04 4.47
CA ASN A 2 -43.75 -10.58 3.09
C ASN A 2 -43.92 -11.79 2.18
N PHE A 3 -45.00 -11.83 1.33
CA PHE A 3 -45.37 -12.91 0.46
C PHE A 3 -44.23 -13.29 -0.51
N GLU A 4 -43.57 -12.30 -1.08
CA GLU A 4 -42.50 -12.50 -2.05
C GLU A 4 -41.29 -13.20 -1.41
N LEU A 5 -40.94 -12.79 -0.18
CA LEU A 5 -39.82 -13.40 0.57
C LEU A 5 -40.15 -14.85 0.99
N PHE A 6 -41.42 -15.11 1.33
CA PHE A 6 -41.89 -16.47 1.68
C PHE A 6 -41.72 -17.42 0.49
N ILE A 7 -42.21 -17.02 -0.71
CA ILE A 7 -42.07 -17.81 -1.93
C ILE A 7 -40.60 -18.00 -2.30
N ALA A 8 -39.78 -16.92 -2.25
CA ALA A 8 -38.37 -16.98 -2.54
C ALA A 8 -37.64 -18.03 -1.65
N LYS A 9 -37.89 -18.03 -0.35
CA LYS A 9 -37.33 -19.03 0.56
C LYS A 9 -37.74 -20.45 0.23
N ARG A 10 -38.99 -20.65 -0.16
CA ARG A 10 -39.52 -21.98 -0.47
C ARG A 10 -38.94 -22.55 -1.77
N ILE A 11 -38.67 -21.71 -2.75
CA ILE A 11 -37.97 -22.09 -3.99
C ILE A 11 -36.57 -22.62 -3.66
N VAL A 12 -35.80 -21.89 -2.86
CA VAL A 12 -34.40 -22.28 -2.48
C VAL A 12 -34.38 -23.53 -1.59
N ALA A 13 -35.33 -23.68 -0.67
CA ALA A 13 -35.38 -24.79 0.29
C ALA A 13 -36.02 -26.08 -0.25
N GLY A 14 -36.68 -26.03 -1.40
CA GLY A 14 -37.42 -27.17 -1.99
C GLY A 14 -36.48 -28.34 -2.32
N LYS A 15 -36.94 -29.58 -2.07
CA LYS A 15 -36.20 -30.81 -2.48
C LYS A 15 -36.06 -30.93 -4.00
N GLU A 16 -37.05 -30.44 -4.76
CA GLU A 16 -37.03 -30.38 -6.21
C GLU A 16 -35.92 -29.50 -6.77
N TYR A 17 -35.57 -28.42 -6.06
CA TYR A 17 -34.47 -27.52 -6.40
C TYR A 17 -33.09 -28.20 -6.37
N LYS A 18 -32.88 -29.20 -5.48
CA LYS A 18 -31.61 -29.92 -5.40
C LYS A 18 -31.38 -30.88 -6.57
N ASN A 19 -32.45 -31.37 -7.19
CA ASN A 19 -32.39 -32.33 -8.28
C ASN A 19 -32.69 -31.68 -9.63
N SER A 20 -32.84 -30.36 -9.69
CA SER A 20 -33.19 -29.63 -10.90
C SER A 20 -31.97 -29.43 -11.81
N ILE A 21 -32.23 -29.26 -13.12
CA ILE A 21 -31.21 -28.96 -14.14
C ILE A 21 -30.52 -27.62 -13.86
N SER A 22 -31.18 -26.69 -13.19
CA SER A 22 -30.62 -25.38 -12.84
C SER A 22 -29.69 -25.43 -11.64
N SER A 23 -29.73 -26.46 -10.80
CA SER A 23 -28.88 -26.58 -9.60
C SER A 23 -27.37 -26.48 -9.90
N PRO A 24 -26.78 -27.14 -10.90
CA PRO A 24 -25.41 -26.98 -11.31
C PRO A 24 -25.08 -25.54 -11.76
N ILE A 25 -25.96 -24.91 -12.53
CA ILE A 25 -25.76 -23.56 -13.06
C ILE A 25 -25.72 -22.54 -11.94
N ILE A 26 -26.60 -22.68 -10.96
CA ILE A 26 -26.62 -21.81 -9.77
C ILE A 26 -25.37 -22.01 -8.89
N LYS A 27 -24.90 -23.25 -8.76
CA LYS A 27 -23.63 -23.53 -8.07
C LYS A 27 -22.46 -22.87 -8.78
N ILE A 28 -22.39 -22.96 -10.11
CA ILE A 28 -21.36 -22.31 -10.93
C ILE A 28 -21.42 -20.80 -10.74
N ALA A 29 -22.60 -20.19 -10.79
CA ALA A 29 -22.75 -18.75 -10.57
C ALA A 29 -22.30 -18.33 -9.17
N THR A 30 -22.66 -19.11 -8.12
CA THR A 30 -22.21 -18.83 -6.75
C THR A 30 -20.68 -18.97 -6.61
N ILE A 31 -20.08 -19.99 -7.23
CA ILE A 31 -18.63 -20.18 -7.27
C ILE A 31 -17.96 -19.02 -8.00
N ALA A 32 -18.49 -18.57 -9.12
CA ALA A 32 -17.95 -17.46 -9.87
C ALA A 32 -17.93 -16.15 -9.05
N ILE A 33 -19.02 -15.87 -8.30
CA ILE A 33 -19.05 -14.72 -7.37
C ILE A 33 -18.03 -14.90 -6.26
N THR A 34 -17.95 -16.09 -5.67
CA THR A 34 -16.98 -16.42 -4.62
C THR A 34 -15.54 -16.17 -5.08
N LEU A 35 -15.18 -16.69 -6.25
CA LEU A 35 -13.86 -16.47 -6.85
C LEU A 35 -13.62 -15.00 -7.19
N GLY A 36 -14.62 -14.32 -7.76
CA GLY A 36 -14.53 -12.91 -8.10
C GLY A 36 -14.23 -12.04 -6.87
N ILE A 37 -14.99 -12.22 -5.79
CA ILE A 37 -14.75 -11.51 -4.53
C ILE A 37 -13.40 -11.86 -3.92
N THR A 38 -13.00 -13.13 -3.94
CA THR A 38 -11.70 -13.56 -3.44
C THR A 38 -10.57 -12.84 -4.18
N ILE A 39 -10.60 -12.81 -5.51
CA ILE A 39 -9.60 -12.16 -6.35
C ILE A 39 -9.58 -10.65 -6.14
N MET A 40 -10.76 -10.00 -6.11
CA MET A 40 -10.87 -8.56 -5.86
C MET A 40 -10.31 -8.18 -4.48
N LEU A 41 -10.62 -8.96 -3.45
CA LEU A 41 -10.15 -8.73 -2.09
C LEU A 41 -8.63 -8.90 -1.99
N ILE A 42 -8.07 -9.91 -2.64
CA ILE A 42 -6.62 -10.13 -2.73
C ILE A 42 -5.96 -8.96 -3.46
N ALA A 43 -6.49 -8.54 -4.61
CA ALA A 43 -5.93 -7.44 -5.39
C ALA A 43 -5.92 -6.11 -4.62
N VAL A 44 -7.04 -5.75 -3.97
CA VAL A 44 -7.14 -4.53 -3.15
C VAL A 44 -6.20 -4.56 -1.96
N SER A 45 -6.16 -5.68 -1.22
CA SER A 45 -5.34 -5.79 -0.02
C SER A 45 -3.83 -5.82 -0.31
N ILE A 46 -3.43 -6.44 -1.41
CA ILE A 46 -2.03 -6.45 -1.85
C ILE A 46 -1.65 -5.09 -2.41
N GLY A 47 -2.47 -4.47 -3.27
CA GLY A 47 -2.23 -3.14 -3.80
C GLY A 47 -2.06 -2.09 -2.69
N ALA A 48 -2.99 -2.03 -1.74
CA ALA A 48 -2.89 -1.17 -0.56
C ALA A 48 -1.66 -1.51 0.31
N GLY A 49 -1.30 -2.79 0.41
CA GLY A 49 -0.10 -3.24 1.11
C GLY A 49 1.19 -2.72 0.48
N PHE A 50 1.33 -2.80 -0.84
CA PHE A 50 2.46 -2.23 -1.59
C PHE A 50 2.55 -0.72 -1.41
N GLN A 51 1.44 -0.01 -1.63
CA GLN A 51 1.36 1.44 -1.45
C GLN A 51 1.88 1.84 -0.07
N LYS A 52 1.30 1.27 0.98
CA LYS A 52 1.68 1.58 2.35
C LYS A 52 3.15 1.27 2.63
N LYS A 53 3.60 0.04 2.32
CA LYS A 53 4.95 -0.41 2.69
C LYS A 53 6.06 0.35 1.98
N ILE A 54 5.86 0.71 0.69
CA ILE A 54 6.85 1.49 -0.06
C ILE A 54 6.87 2.95 0.41
N ARG A 55 5.70 3.56 0.64
CA ARG A 55 5.60 4.91 1.21
C ARG A 55 6.29 4.98 2.58
N ASP A 56 6.02 4.03 3.47
CA ASP A 56 6.63 3.96 4.80
C ASP A 56 8.17 3.83 4.73
N LYS A 57 8.68 2.99 3.82
CA LYS A 57 10.12 2.82 3.63
C LYS A 57 10.78 4.08 3.08
N MET A 58 10.19 4.68 2.08
CA MET A 58 10.75 5.89 1.48
C MET A 58 10.74 7.07 2.45
N SER A 59 9.61 7.28 3.16
CA SER A 59 9.53 8.34 4.17
C SER A 59 10.42 8.08 5.38
N GLY A 60 10.71 6.82 5.72
CA GLY A 60 11.67 6.45 6.76
C GLY A 60 13.11 6.83 6.43
N PHE A 61 13.49 6.83 5.14
CA PHE A 61 14.83 7.26 4.70
C PHE A 61 14.95 8.77 4.44
N LYS A 62 13.90 9.41 3.92
CA LYS A 62 13.97 10.77 3.37
C LYS A 62 12.96 11.75 3.98
N GLY A 63 12.11 11.30 4.89
CA GLY A 63 10.93 12.07 5.30
C GLY A 63 9.85 12.12 4.21
N HIS A 64 8.73 12.76 4.50
CA HIS A 64 7.66 12.99 3.53
C HIS A 64 7.95 14.23 2.66
N VAL A 65 8.54 15.27 3.25
CA VAL A 65 9.00 16.49 2.58
C VAL A 65 10.41 16.79 3.04
N GLN A 66 11.32 17.08 2.12
CA GLN A 66 12.66 17.58 2.42
C GLN A 66 12.71 19.08 2.17
N ILE A 67 13.30 19.81 3.12
CA ILE A 67 13.57 21.24 3.01
C ILE A 67 15.09 21.41 2.98
N ILE A 68 15.62 21.95 1.90
CA ILE A 68 17.06 22.13 1.66
C ILE A 68 17.32 23.55 1.15
N ASN A 69 18.59 23.95 1.13
CA ASN A 69 18.97 25.18 0.48
C ASN A 69 18.66 25.11 -1.02
N TYR A 70 18.14 26.18 -1.59
CA TYR A 70 17.79 26.27 -3.01
C TYR A 70 18.96 25.91 -3.93
N ASP A 71 20.18 26.31 -3.56
CA ASP A 71 21.40 26.06 -4.34
C ASP A 71 21.87 24.59 -4.30
N ASN A 72 21.34 23.76 -3.41
CA ASN A 72 21.66 22.33 -3.40
C ASN A 72 21.00 21.54 -4.55
N ASN A 73 20.03 22.16 -5.22
CA ASN A 73 19.31 21.57 -6.35
C ASN A 73 18.77 20.16 -5.99
N THR A 74 18.88 19.20 -6.93
CA THR A 74 18.42 17.81 -6.75
C THR A 74 19.49 16.86 -6.22
N SER A 75 20.59 17.37 -5.68
CA SER A 75 21.69 16.54 -5.17
C SER A 75 21.30 15.82 -3.89
N ASP A 76 21.58 14.51 -3.81
CA ASP A 76 21.49 13.74 -2.57
C ASP A 76 22.57 14.13 -1.52
N VAL A 77 23.55 14.92 -1.92
CA VAL A 77 24.65 15.41 -1.06
C VAL A 77 24.38 16.85 -0.64
N SER A 78 24.53 17.13 0.63
CA SER A 78 24.38 18.49 1.17
C SER A 78 25.64 19.31 0.88
N ILE A 79 25.54 20.27 -0.03
CA ILE A 79 26.66 21.14 -0.48
C ILE A 79 26.61 22.48 0.27
N VAL A 80 25.48 23.16 0.18
CA VAL A 80 25.24 24.44 0.85
C VAL A 80 24.41 24.22 2.11
N PRO A 81 24.88 24.67 3.27
CA PRO A 81 24.16 24.44 4.52
C PRO A 81 22.95 25.35 4.67
N VAL A 82 22.07 24.96 5.57
CA VAL A 82 20.93 25.73 6.05
C VAL A 82 21.15 26.02 7.54
N ASP A 83 20.80 27.22 7.98
CA ASP A 83 20.80 27.53 9.42
C ASP A 83 19.69 26.74 10.12
N LYS A 84 20.05 26.07 11.23
CA LYS A 84 19.11 25.28 12.03
C LYS A 84 18.03 26.15 12.69
N ASN A 85 18.31 27.43 12.95
CA ASN A 85 17.40 28.37 13.56
C ASN A 85 16.37 28.85 12.52
N GLN A 86 15.31 28.11 12.33
CA GLN A 86 14.19 28.42 11.45
C GLN A 86 12.90 28.54 12.24
N ASP A 87 11.97 29.39 11.82
CA ASP A 87 10.67 29.59 12.49
C ASP A 87 9.82 28.31 12.55
N PHE A 88 10.10 27.37 11.65
CA PHE A 88 9.40 26.09 11.58
C PHE A 88 10.12 24.94 12.33
N TYR A 89 11.28 25.17 12.89
CA TYR A 89 12.01 24.13 13.63
C TYR A 89 12.06 24.49 15.12
N PRO A 90 11.83 23.54 16.05
CA PRO A 90 11.66 22.10 15.83
C PRO A 90 10.23 21.67 15.42
N LYS A 91 9.29 22.59 15.31
CA LYS A 91 7.89 22.27 14.98
C LYS A 91 7.23 23.38 14.17
N PHE A 92 6.51 23.01 13.13
CA PHE A 92 5.61 23.95 12.45
C PHE A 92 4.44 24.33 13.36
N THR A 93 4.29 25.62 13.63
CA THR A 93 3.17 26.15 14.44
C THR A 93 1.95 26.48 13.60
N LYS A 94 2.14 26.75 12.30
CA LYS A 94 1.08 27.20 11.37
C LYS A 94 0.47 26.08 10.51
N ILE A 95 1.01 24.87 10.54
CA ILE A 95 0.56 23.74 9.73
C ILE A 95 0.26 22.57 10.64
N GLU A 96 -1.00 22.14 10.66
CA GLU A 96 -1.45 20.99 11.44
C GLU A 96 -1.13 19.66 10.73
N GLY A 97 -0.99 18.58 11.50
CA GLY A 97 -0.74 17.21 11.00
C GLY A 97 0.69 16.98 10.53
N ILE A 98 1.64 17.75 11.07
CA ILE A 98 3.07 17.46 11.00
C ILE A 98 3.46 16.71 12.26
N LYS A 99 3.93 15.47 12.08
CA LYS A 99 4.34 14.58 13.16
C LYS A 99 5.69 14.98 13.76
N ASN A 100 6.67 15.23 12.91
CA ASN A 100 8.04 15.57 13.34
C ASN A 100 8.76 16.40 12.26
N VAL A 101 9.70 17.23 12.70
CA VAL A 101 10.68 17.92 11.85
C VAL A 101 12.05 17.59 12.40
N GLN A 102 12.89 16.96 11.59
CA GLN A 102 14.20 16.48 11.99
C GLN A 102 15.29 16.99 11.04
N THR A 103 16.48 17.21 11.58
CA THR A 103 17.62 17.72 10.82
C THR A 103 18.44 16.58 10.23
N PHE A 104 19.03 16.81 9.06
CA PHE A 104 19.98 15.90 8.44
C PHE A 104 21.09 16.64 7.71
N ALA A 105 22.17 15.91 7.42
CA ALA A 105 23.20 16.32 6.48
C ALA A 105 23.79 15.10 5.78
N ASN A 106 23.88 15.13 4.46
CA ASN A 106 24.36 14.03 3.66
C ASN A 106 25.76 14.33 3.10
N LYS A 107 26.66 13.34 3.17
CA LYS A 107 28.00 13.44 2.56
C LYS A 107 28.36 12.16 1.84
N PHE A 108 28.72 12.29 0.56
CA PHE A 108 29.27 11.16 -0.18
C PHE A 108 30.65 10.77 0.34
N GLY A 109 30.88 9.48 0.46
CA GLY A 109 32.15 8.89 0.86
C GLY A 109 32.33 7.51 0.27
N VAL A 110 33.52 6.93 0.49
CA VAL A 110 33.84 5.58 0.06
C VAL A 110 34.29 4.77 1.27
N ILE A 111 33.63 3.65 1.52
CA ILE A 111 34.11 2.63 2.44
C ILE A 111 35.22 1.87 1.74
N ARG A 112 36.35 1.72 2.41
CA ARG A 112 37.48 0.93 1.91
C ARG A 112 37.82 -0.17 2.92
N THR A 113 37.86 -1.39 2.42
CA THR A 113 38.39 -2.56 3.12
C THR A 113 39.75 -2.97 2.52
N ALA A 114 40.35 -4.03 2.99
CA ALA A 114 41.60 -4.55 2.42
C ALA A 114 41.39 -5.16 1.01
N LYS A 115 40.15 -5.58 0.69
CA LYS A 115 39.87 -6.33 -0.53
C LYS A 115 38.97 -5.58 -1.51
N ASP A 116 38.09 -4.69 -1.02
CA ASP A 116 37.04 -4.06 -1.84
C ASP A 116 36.73 -2.64 -1.35
N PHE A 117 35.96 -1.90 -2.14
CA PHE A 117 35.48 -0.57 -1.79
C PHE A 117 34.04 -0.36 -2.27
N GLU A 118 33.30 0.52 -1.57
CA GLU A 118 31.92 0.85 -1.89
C GLU A 118 31.65 2.33 -1.74
N GLY A 119 31.00 2.95 -2.75
CA GLY A 119 30.50 4.32 -2.67
C GLY A 119 29.23 4.39 -1.80
N VAL A 120 29.24 5.28 -0.81
CA VAL A 120 28.14 5.39 0.15
C VAL A 120 27.81 6.84 0.47
N ILE A 121 26.59 7.07 0.93
CA ILE A 121 26.14 8.35 1.48
C ILE A 121 26.04 8.22 3.00
N LEU A 122 26.86 8.96 3.72
CA LEU A 122 26.70 9.13 5.15
C LEU A 122 25.59 10.14 5.42
N LYS A 123 24.45 9.68 5.89
CA LYS A 123 23.38 10.52 6.41
C LYS A 123 23.68 10.80 7.88
N GLY A 124 24.14 12.01 8.15
CA GLY A 124 24.34 12.50 9.50
C GLY A 124 23.01 12.97 10.08
N VAL A 125 22.67 12.50 11.27
CA VAL A 125 21.45 12.87 12.00
C VAL A 125 21.79 13.26 13.44
N THR A 126 20.87 13.92 14.12
CA THR A 126 20.99 14.35 15.53
C THR A 126 20.14 13.46 16.44
N ASN A 127 20.11 13.77 17.75
CA ASN A 127 19.30 13.00 18.72
C ASN A 127 17.79 13.16 18.55
N ASP A 128 17.34 14.18 17.85
CA ASP A 128 15.93 14.44 17.54
C ASP A 128 15.40 13.59 16.37
N TYR A 129 16.27 12.79 15.76
CA TYR A 129 15.90 11.91 14.66
C TYR A 129 14.98 10.75 15.14
N ASP A 130 13.86 10.55 14.44
CA ASP A 130 12.94 9.46 14.72
C ASP A 130 13.48 8.12 14.22
N PHE A 131 14.10 7.35 15.11
CA PHE A 131 14.65 6.03 14.80
C PHE A 131 13.62 4.91 14.77
N THR A 132 12.32 5.18 14.92
CA THR A 132 11.27 4.16 14.93
C THR A 132 11.31 3.28 13.68
N PHE A 133 11.57 3.90 12.52
CA PHE A 133 11.73 3.18 11.26
C PHE A 133 12.93 2.20 11.31
N PHE A 134 14.12 2.67 11.65
CA PHE A 134 15.30 1.80 11.70
C PHE A 134 15.21 0.74 12.79
N LYS A 135 14.52 1.01 13.89
CA LYS A 135 14.25 0.02 14.95
C LYS A 135 13.45 -1.18 14.44
N GLU A 136 12.47 -0.96 13.56
CA GLU A 136 11.66 -2.04 12.95
C GLU A 136 12.52 -2.96 12.07
N TYR A 137 13.53 -2.39 11.40
CA TYR A 137 14.37 -3.10 10.44
C TYR A 137 15.75 -3.48 10.96
N LEU A 138 16.04 -3.25 12.22
CA LEU A 138 17.31 -3.64 12.85
C LEU A 138 17.42 -5.17 12.92
N LYS A 139 18.52 -5.71 12.40
CA LYS A 139 18.82 -7.14 12.37
C LYS A 139 19.75 -7.56 13.48
N GLU A 140 20.83 -6.78 13.67
CA GLU A 140 21.88 -7.07 14.63
C GLU A 140 22.33 -5.79 15.34
N GLY A 141 22.78 -5.91 16.59
CA GLY A 141 23.33 -4.81 17.37
C GLY A 141 22.27 -3.88 17.94
N ARG A 142 22.57 -2.58 17.95
CA ARG A 142 21.72 -1.54 18.51
C ARG A 142 21.70 -0.29 17.63
N LEU A 143 20.78 0.60 17.89
CA LEU A 143 20.78 1.94 17.29
C LEU A 143 21.94 2.78 17.86
N PRO A 144 22.53 3.67 17.02
CA PRO A 144 23.57 4.59 17.48
C PRO A 144 23.01 5.62 18.47
N ASN A 145 23.85 6.04 19.39
CA ASN A 145 23.51 7.08 20.38
C ASN A 145 24.33 8.32 20.13
N PHE A 146 23.72 9.40 19.68
CA PHE A 146 24.40 10.65 19.33
C PHE A 146 24.39 11.71 20.46
N SER A 147 23.98 11.35 21.69
CA SER A 147 23.97 12.25 22.83
C SER A 147 25.36 12.54 23.38
N LEU A 148 26.33 11.65 23.15
CA LEU A 148 27.69 11.79 23.60
C LEU A 148 28.54 12.62 22.62
N ASP A 149 29.46 13.41 23.13
CA ASP A 149 30.43 14.14 22.32
C ASP A 149 31.34 13.18 21.54
N ARG A 150 31.51 13.47 20.21
CA ARG A 150 32.36 12.73 19.27
C ARG A 150 31.98 11.26 19.11
N ASN A 151 30.70 10.98 18.97
CA ASN A 151 30.26 9.63 18.67
C ASN A 151 30.72 9.22 17.25
N LYS A 152 31.42 8.08 17.14
CA LYS A 152 31.89 7.50 15.90
C LYS A 152 31.03 6.28 15.51
N GLU A 153 29.84 6.16 16.04
CA GLU A 153 28.96 5.05 15.78
C GLU A 153 28.24 5.24 14.45
N ILE A 154 28.13 4.14 13.72
CA ILE A 154 27.33 4.09 12.49
C ILE A 154 26.40 2.89 12.48
N LEU A 155 25.28 3.08 11.78
CA LEU A 155 24.35 2.04 11.39
C LEU A 155 24.54 1.77 9.90
N ILE A 156 24.79 0.51 9.53
CA ILE A 156 24.96 0.11 8.13
C ILE A 156 23.88 -0.88 7.71
N SER A 157 23.67 -1.02 6.39
CA SER A 157 22.78 -2.05 5.89
C SER A 157 23.44 -3.43 5.83
N GLU A 158 22.62 -4.47 5.88
CA GLU A 158 23.05 -5.86 5.67
C GLU A 158 23.65 -6.06 4.27
N SER A 159 23.16 -5.32 3.26
CA SER A 159 23.65 -5.33 1.89
C SER A 159 25.12 -4.88 1.83
N ILE A 160 25.45 -3.74 2.43
CA ILE A 160 26.81 -3.20 2.52
C ILE A 160 27.67 -4.14 3.37
N ALA A 161 27.17 -4.60 4.53
CA ALA A 161 27.90 -5.48 5.43
C ALA A 161 28.34 -6.79 4.72
N LYS A 162 27.43 -7.45 4.05
CA LYS A 162 27.72 -8.69 3.30
C LYS A 162 28.68 -8.47 2.14
N ARG A 163 28.48 -7.40 1.36
CA ARG A 163 29.34 -7.09 0.21
C ARG A 163 30.79 -6.84 0.62
N LEU A 164 30.99 -6.07 1.69
CA LEU A 164 32.33 -5.69 2.17
C LEU A 164 32.88 -6.64 3.23
N GLN A 165 32.17 -7.73 3.57
CA GLN A 165 32.53 -8.70 4.61
C GLN A 165 32.77 -8.04 5.98
N LEU A 166 31.89 -7.11 6.36
CA LEU A 166 31.92 -6.38 7.62
C LEU A 166 30.96 -7.00 8.64
N SER A 167 31.34 -6.95 9.90
CA SER A 167 30.58 -7.48 11.02
C SER A 167 30.29 -6.39 12.07
N LEU A 168 29.40 -6.69 13.00
CA LEU A 168 29.12 -5.84 14.14
C LEU A 168 30.40 -5.57 14.95
N ASN A 169 30.56 -4.34 15.42
CA ASN A 169 31.73 -3.82 16.14
C ASN A 169 33.02 -3.66 15.29
N ASP A 170 32.99 -3.93 14.00
CA ASP A 170 34.12 -3.61 13.14
C ASP A 170 34.32 -2.10 13.03
N THR A 171 35.59 -1.70 12.94
CA THR A 171 36.00 -0.33 12.62
C THR A 171 36.20 -0.19 11.13
N VAL A 172 35.42 0.65 10.49
CA VAL A 172 35.40 0.82 9.02
C VAL A 172 36.21 2.04 8.61
N GLN A 173 37.03 1.91 7.57
CA GLN A 173 37.73 3.04 6.99
C GLN A 173 36.85 3.71 5.93
N MET A 174 36.41 4.95 6.21
CA MET A 174 35.66 5.78 5.27
C MET A 174 36.52 6.94 4.78
N VAL A 175 36.54 7.15 3.48
CA VAL A 175 37.28 8.22 2.79
C VAL A 175 36.29 9.22 2.23
N PHE A 176 36.46 10.49 2.58
CA PHE A 176 35.61 11.60 2.11
C PHE A 176 36.44 12.60 1.32
N SER A 177 35.90 13.07 0.20
CA SER A 177 36.45 14.21 -0.52
C SER A 177 36.07 15.52 0.19
N VAL A 178 37.03 16.42 0.34
CA VAL A 178 36.84 17.72 0.97
C VAL A 178 37.40 18.81 0.04
N GLU A 179 36.52 19.65 -0.45
CA GLU A 179 36.88 20.77 -1.31
C GLU A 179 37.68 21.85 -0.54
N ASN A 180 38.50 22.59 -1.24
CA ASN A 180 39.28 23.70 -0.69
C ASN A 180 40.13 23.34 0.53
N SER A 181 40.72 22.13 0.55
CA SER A 181 41.61 21.68 1.62
C SER A 181 42.99 21.31 1.06
N LYS A 182 44.04 21.64 1.84
CA LYS A 182 45.42 21.18 1.52
C LYS A 182 45.51 19.65 1.46
N ARG A 183 44.58 18.92 2.08
CA ARG A 183 44.43 17.48 2.00
C ARG A 183 43.04 17.18 1.45
N PRO A 184 42.91 16.85 0.15
CA PRO A 184 41.61 16.68 -0.52
C PRO A 184 40.82 15.49 -0.01
N PHE A 185 41.48 14.57 0.71
CA PHE A 185 40.82 13.39 1.27
C PHE A 185 40.96 13.37 2.79
N LYS A 186 39.87 13.13 3.49
CA LYS A 186 39.83 12.91 4.93
C LYS A 186 39.36 11.49 5.23
N ILE A 187 40.09 10.82 6.10
CA ILE A 187 39.75 9.47 6.56
C ILE A 187 39.02 9.56 7.89
N ARG A 188 37.94 8.79 8.01
CA ARG A 188 37.23 8.55 9.26
C ARG A 188 37.21 7.06 9.55
N LYS A 189 37.17 6.70 10.82
CA LYS A 189 37.17 5.33 11.30
C LYS A 189 35.97 5.12 12.24
N PRO A 190 34.74 5.09 11.75
CA PRO A 190 33.58 4.80 12.58
C PRO A 190 33.51 3.31 12.93
N VAL A 191 32.73 3.00 13.98
CA VAL A 191 32.45 1.66 14.47
C VAL A 191 31.01 1.28 14.12
N ILE A 192 30.80 0.10 13.60
CA ILE A 192 29.49 -0.45 13.28
C ILE A 192 28.82 -0.91 14.57
N VAL A 193 27.74 -0.22 15.01
CA VAL A 193 26.99 -0.58 16.21
C VAL A 193 25.68 -1.29 15.92
N GLY A 194 25.22 -1.26 14.67
CA GLY A 194 24.03 -1.97 14.23
C GLY A 194 24.01 -2.21 12.74
N ILE A 195 23.30 -3.27 12.38
CA ILE A 195 23.07 -3.69 10.99
C ILE A 195 21.57 -3.74 10.75
N TYR A 196 21.09 -3.02 9.73
CA TYR A 196 19.69 -3.00 9.34
C TYR A 196 19.46 -3.63 7.98
N ASN A 197 18.21 -4.08 7.73
CA ASN A 197 17.77 -4.55 6.42
C ASN A 197 16.33 -4.14 6.19
N THR A 198 16.13 -3.12 5.37
CA THR A 198 14.80 -2.66 5.01
C THR A 198 14.22 -3.44 3.83
N GLY A 199 15.06 -4.12 3.04
CA GLY A 199 14.70 -4.72 1.75
C GLY A 199 14.34 -3.65 0.70
N PHE A 200 14.81 -2.41 0.88
CA PHE A 200 14.74 -1.35 -0.13
C PHE A 200 16.13 -1.14 -0.70
N GLU A 201 16.48 -1.99 -1.67
CA GLU A 201 17.83 -2.12 -2.19
C GLU A 201 18.49 -0.81 -2.62
N GLN A 202 17.71 0.13 -3.15
CA GLN A 202 18.22 1.42 -3.60
C GLN A 202 18.89 2.21 -2.46
N PHE A 203 18.33 2.19 -1.25
CA PHE A 203 18.92 2.84 -0.08
C PHE A 203 19.82 1.89 0.70
N ASP A 204 19.46 0.61 0.80
CA ASP A 204 20.25 -0.38 1.52
C ASP A 204 21.66 -0.56 0.91
N LYS A 205 21.82 -0.36 -0.41
CA LYS A 205 23.14 -0.41 -1.07
C LYS A 205 24.00 0.83 -0.88
N THR A 206 23.40 1.98 -0.51
CA THR A 206 24.14 3.25 -0.58
C THR A 206 24.15 4.03 0.72
N MET A 207 23.18 3.84 1.63
CA MET A 207 22.99 4.74 2.76
C MET A 207 23.49 4.15 4.08
N LEU A 208 24.21 5.01 4.83
CA LEU A 208 24.64 4.77 6.21
C LEU A 208 24.06 5.86 7.09
N ILE A 209 23.79 5.54 8.35
CA ILE A 209 23.34 6.54 9.33
C ILE A 209 24.47 6.78 10.34
N GLY A 210 24.79 8.05 10.59
CA GLY A 210 25.81 8.44 11.55
C GLY A 210 25.54 9.82 12.16
N ASP A 211 26.51 10.33 12.90
CA ASP A 211 26.40 11.62 13.58
C ASP A 211 26.54 12.79 12.60
N ILE A 212 25.59 13.74 12.63
CA ILE A 212 25.63 14.94 11.78
C ILE A 212 26.90 15.78 11.98
N ARG A 213 27.46 15.80 13.21
CA ARG A 213 28.67 16.51 13.53
C ARG A 213 29.90 16.07 12.73
N GLU A 214 29.90 14.80 12.25
CA GLU A 214 30.97 14.33 11.35
C GLU A 214 30.83 14.98 9.96
N VAL A 215 29.63 15.14 9.45
CA VAL A 215 29.39 15.83 8.18
C VAL A 215 29.70 17.32 8.29
N GLN A 216 29.27 17.97 9.39
CA GLN A 216 29.59 19.38 9.68
C GLN A 216 31.11 19.63 9.69
N ARG A 217 31.88 18.79 10.39
CA ARG A 217 33.35 18.88 10.42
C ARG A 217 34.02 18.63 9.07
N LEU A 218 33.48 17.70 8.29
CA LEU A 218 33.97 17.41 6.94
C LEU A 218 33.79 18.61 6.02
N ASN A 219 32.63 19.26 6.09
CA ASN A 219 32.28 20.43 5.29
C ASN A 219 32.78 21.77 5.86
N LYS A 220 33.36 21.77 7.08
CA LYS A 220 33.76 22.97 7.83
C LYS A 220 32.53 23.87 8.15
N TRP A 221 31.41 23.28 8.41
CA TRP A 221 30.17 23.96 8.81
C TRP A 221 30.19 24.29 10.31
N LYS A 222 29.41 25.28 10.70
CA LYS A 222 29.15 25.61 12.10
C LYS A 222 28.20 24.60 12.73
N ASP A 223 28.12 24.56 14.06
CA ASP A 223 27.26 23.64 14.80
C ASP A 223 25.75 23.88 14.56
N ASN A 224 25.38 25.12 14.18
CA ASN A 224 24.03 25.49 13.81
C ASN A 224 23.74 25.32 12.31
N GLU A 225 24.65 24.82 11.49
CA GLU A 225 24.47 24.59 10.06
C GLU A 225 24.18 23.11 9.78
N VAL A 226 23.10 22.87 9.08
CA VAL A 226 22.63 21.51 8.71
C VAL A 226 22.47 21.39 7.21
N GLY A 227 22.37 20.18 6.69
CA GLY A 227 22.12 19.95 5.26
C GLY A 227 20.68 20.28 4.85
N GLY A 228 19.76 20.16 5.77
CA GLY A 228 18.34 20.43 5.58
C GLY A 228 17.48 19.82 6.67
N PHE A 229 16.17 19.84 6.42
CA PHE A 229 15.17 19.28 7.32
C PHE A 229 14.32 18.24 6.60
N GLU A 230 13.95 17.20 7.32
CA GLU A 230 12.97 16.21 6.90
C GLU A 230 11.69 16.38 7.71
N VAL A 231 10.58 16.52 7.02
CA VAL A 231 9.26 16.70 7.64
C VAL A 231 8.51 15.38 7.52
N LEU A 232 8.08 14.85 8.66
CA LEU A 232 7.20 13.68 8.75
C LEU A 232 5.77 14.14 8.96
N LEU A 233 4.85 13.62 8.15
CA LEU A 233 3.42 13.90 8.24
C LEU A 233 2.69 12.75 8.94
N ASP A 234 1.56 13.06 9.58
CA ASP A 234 0.68 12.06 10.20
C ASP A 234 -0.03 11.20 9.14
N ASP A 235 -0.45 11.82 8.02
CA ASP A 235 -1.15 11.16 6.92
C ASP A 235 -0.49 11.48 5.58
N PHE A 236 -0.07 10.42 4.88
CA PHE A 236 0.52 10.52 3.54
C PHE A 236 -0.45 11.11 2.50
N ASN A 237 -1.75 10.89 2.63
CA ASN A 237 -2.73 11.36 1.65
C ASN A 237 -2.81 12.91 1.61
N SER A 238 -2.40 13.57 2.69
CA SER A 238 -2.33 15.03 2.77
C SER A 238 -1.00 15.62 2.24
N LEU A 239 -0.11 14.77 1.68
CA LEU A 239 1.26 15.15 1.27
C LEU A 239 1.28 16.33 0.31
N LYS A 240 0.45 16.31 -0.73
CA LYS A 240 0.42 17.37 -1.74
C LYS A 240 -0.01 18.70 -1.12
N GLU A 241 -1.14 18.72 -0.43
CA GLU A 241 -1.68 19.93 0.21
C GLU A 241 -0.68 20.52 1.23
N LYS A 242 -0.12 19.65 2.08
CA LYS A 242 0.85 20.09 3.10
C LYS A 242 2.20 20.47 2.49
N GLY A 243 2.65 19.78 1.45
CA GLY A 243 3.84 20.14 0.69
C GLY A 243 3.77 21.55 0.12
N ASP A 244 2.64 21.90 -0.50
CA ASP A 244 2.38 23.25 -1.04
C ASP A 244 2.35 24.32 0.08
N LYS A 245 1.74 23.98 1.23
CA LYS A 245 1.72 24.87 2.41
C LYS A 245 3.12 25.06 3.00
N ILE A 246 3.91 23.99 3.10
CA ILE A 246 5.30 24.06 3.57
C ILE A 246 6.09 24.97 2.63
N TYR A 247 6.02 24.74 1.31
CA TYR A 247 6.71 25.56 0.32
C TYR A 247 6.38 27.06 0.42
N SER A 248 5.13 27.39 0.64
CA SER A 248 4.68 28.80 0.79
C SER A 248 5.07 29.44 2.13
N THR A 249 5.44 28.63 3.13
CA THR A 249 5.74 29.09 4.49
C THR A 249 7.23 29.26 4.76
N ILE A 250 8.09 28.49 4.05
CA ILE A 250 9.55 28.56 4.17
C ILE A 250 10.10 29.80 3.47
N GLY A 251 11.26 30.28 3.91
CA GLY A 251 11.94 31.45 3.31
C GLY A 251 12.40 31.18 1.87
N SER A 252 12.56 32.25 1.09
CA SER A 252 12.93 32.22 -0.34
C SER A 252 14.30 31.60 -0.65
N THR A 253 15.16 31.44 0.34
CA THR A 253 16.46 30.78 0.20
C THR A 253 16.35 29.25 0.34
N LEU A 254 15.18 28.75 0.71
CA LEU A 254 14.90 27.34 0.90
C LEU A 254 14.00 26.79 -0.20
N ASN A 255 14.22 25.54 -0.51
CA ASN A 255 13.34 24.77 -1.39
C ASN A 255 12.76 23.59 -0.64
N SER A 256 11.49 23.28 -0.84
CA SER A 256 10.88 22.06 -0.32
C SER A 256 10.44 21.15 -1.47
N THR A 257 10.77 19.88 -1.35
CA THR A 257 10.42 18.86 -2.35
C THR A 257 9.75 17.71 -1.65
N THR A 258 8.61 17.28 -2.17
CA THR A 258 7.96 16.08 -1.65
C THR A 258 8.70 14.82 -2.11
N ILE A 259 8.55 13.74 -1.35
CA ILE A 259 9.15 12.46 -1.71
C ILE A 259 8.59 11.91 -3.04
N VAL A 260 7.36 12.28 -3.38
CA VAL A 260 6.72 11.93 -4.67
C VAL A 260 7.42 12.63 -5.83
N ASP A 261 7.75 13.91 -5.67
CA ASP A 261 8.44 14.70 -6.70
C ASP A 261 9.91 14.29 -6.82
N SER A 262 10.54 13.89 -5.72
CA SER A 262 11.94 13.41 -5.71
C SER A 262 12.11 12.03 -6.36
N TYR A 263 11.08 11.16 -6.29
CA TYR A 263 11.15 9.79 -6.80
C TYR A 263 9.96 9.43 -7.71
N PRO A 264 9.75 10.18 -8.81
CA PRO A 264 8.56 10.04 -9.65
C PRO A 264 8.42 8.64 -10.27
N LEU A 265 9.52 7.97 -10.60
CA LEU A 265 9.48 6.64 -11.20
C LEU A 265 8.84 5.60 -10.26
N ILE A 266 9.16 5.64 -8.98
CA ILE A 266 8.62 4.70 -7.99
C ILE A 266 7.14 4.99 -7.76
N PHE A 267 6.76 6.26 -7.60
CA PHE A 267 5.37 6.63 -7.37
C PHE A 267 4.49 6.42 -8.60
N ASN A 268 5.01 6.63 -9.81
CA ASN A 268 4.31 6.29 -11.05
C ASN A 268 4.07 4.78 -11.16
N TRP A 269 5.06 3.95 -10.77
CA TRP A 269 4.88 2.51 -10.72
C TRP A 269 3.79 2.10 -9.70
N LEU A 270 3.75 2.72 -8.52
CA LEU A 270 2.66 2.52 -7.54
C LEU A 270 1.29 2.91 -8.11
N ASN A 271 1.19 4.02 -8.84
CA ASN A 271 -0.05 4.44 -9.49
C ASN A 271 -0.52 3.44 -10.57
N ILE A 272 0.42 2.83 -11.32
CA ILE A 272 0.10 1.76 -12.27
C ILE A 272 -0.48 0.54 -11.55
N LEU A 273 0.08 0.16 -10.39
CA LEU A 273 -0.49 -0.93 -9.59
C LEU A 273 -1.93 -0.64 -9.14
N ASP A 274 -2.22 0.58 -8.70
CA ASP A 274 -3.58 0.99 -8.34
C ASP A 274 -4.55 0.92 -9.52
N ASN A 275 -4.13 1.42 -10.69
CA ASN A 275 -4.95 1.33 -11.90
C ASN A 275 -5.24 -0.13 -12.26
N ASN A 276 -4.27 -1.02 -12.15
CA ASN A 276 -4.46 -2.45 -12.40
C ASN A 276 -5.48 -3.07 -11.42
N VAL A 277 -5.47 -2.66 -10.15
CA VAL A 277 -6.48 -3.10 -9.16
C VAL A 277 -7.88 -2.69 -9.59
N TRP A 278 -8.07 -1.43 -10.03
CA TRP A 278 -9.37 -0.95 -10.53
C TRP A 278 -9.84 -1.71 -11.77
N VAL A 279 -8.94 -2.03 -12.70
CA VAL A 279 -9.26 -2.85 -13.88
C VAL A 279 -9.70 -4.26 -13.46
N ILE A 280 -8.99 -4.89 -12.52
CA ILE A 280 -9.33 -6.21 -11.97
C ILE A 280 -10.73 -6.16 -11.35
N ILE A 281 -11.03 -5.17 -10.53
CA ILE A 281 -12.35 -4.99 -9.91
C ILE A 281 -13.43 -4.89 -10.98
N GLY A 282 -13.24 -4.04 -12.00
CA GLY A 282 -14.18 -3.86 -13.09
C GLY A 282 -14.48 -5.16 -13.85
N ILE A 283 -13.43 -5.89 -14.23
CA ILE A 283 -13.57 -7.18 -14.93
C ILE A 283 -14.29 -8.21 -14.05
N MET A 284 -13.93 -8.32 -12.78
CA MET A 284 -14.53 -9.31 -11.87
C MET A 284 -16.02 -9.02 -11.60
N ILE A 285 -16.41 -7.75 -11.45
CA ILE A 285 -17.82 -7.36 -11.32
C ILE A 285 -18.59 -7.70 -12.59
N LEU A 286 -18.01 -7.45 -13.76
CA LEU A 286 -18.62 -7.78 -15.05
C LEU A 286 -18.85 -9.30 -15.20
N VAL A 287 -17.85 -10.11 -14.89
CA VAL A 287 -17.92 -11.58 -14.91
C VAL A 287 -18.96 -12.09 -13.91
N ALA A 288 -18.94 -11.59 -12.68
CA ALA A 288 -19.93 -11.95 -11.67
C ALA A 288 -21.35 -11.59 -12.11
N GLY A 289 -21.53 -10.40 -12.69
CA GLY A 289 -22.82 -9.94 -13.20
C GLY A 289 -23.37 -10.79 -14.34
N ILE A 290 -22.54 -11.10 -15.34
CA ILE A 290 -22.93 -11.96 -16.48
C ILE A 290 -23.35 -13.35 -15.98
N ASN A 291 -22.58 -13.96 -15.09
CA ASN A 291 -22.91 -15.25 -14.50
C ASN A 291 -24.23 -15.21 -13.72
N MET A 292 -24.49 -14.12 -12.99
CA MET A 292 -25.74 -13.95 -12.26
C MET A 292 -26.95 -13.72 -13.19
N VAL A 293 -26.77 -12.96 -14.28
CA VAL A 293 -27.79 -12.81 -15.34
C VAL A 293 -28.19 -14.17 -15.91
N THR A 294 -27.19 -14.98 -16.26
CA THR A 294 -27.40 -16.32 -16.78
C THR A 294 -28.15 -17.23 -15.78
N ALA A 295 -27.69 -17.22 -14.50
CA ALA A 295 -28.34 -17.99 -13.44
C ALA A 295 -29.80 -17.57 -13.22
N LEU A 296 -30.08 -16.25 -13.23
CA LEU A 296 -31.44 -15.72 -13.09
C LEU A 296 -32.33 -16.15 -14.26
N LEU A 297 -31.83 -16.06 -15.51
CA LEU A 297 -32.58 -16.48 -16.70
C LEU A 297 -32.94 -17.94 -16.62
N VAL A 298 -32.00 -18.80 -16.29
CA VAL A 298 -32.26 -20.24 -16.18
C VAL A 298 -33.26 -20.52 -15.06
N LEU A 299 -33.14 -19.85 -13.90
CA LEU A 299 -34.08 -19.97 -12.80
C LEU A 299 -35.51 -19.53 -13.22
N ILE A 300 -35.65 -18.46 -14.00
CA ILE A 300 -36.95 -18.00 -14.51
C ILE A 300 -37.54 -19.01 -15.48
N LEU A 301 -36.71 -19.53 -16.40
CA LEU A 301 -37.19 -20.53 -17.41
C LEU A 301 -37.67 -21.83 -16.75
N GLU A 302 -36.98 -22.32 -15.74
CA GLU A 302 -37.35 -23.50 -14.97
C GLU A 302 -38.69 -23.32 -14.23
N GLN A 303 -38.91 -22.11 -13.72
CA GLN A 303 -40.07 -21.76 -12.91
C GLN A 303 -41.21 -21.11 -13.72
N VAL A 304 -41.24 -21.26 -15.07
CA VAL A 304 -42.25 -20.66 -15.95
C VAL A 304 -43.67 -21.06 -15.57
N GLN A 305 -43.89 -22.34 -15.20
CA GLN A 305 -45.20 -22.85 -14.79
C GLN A 305 -45.67 -22.17 -13.49
N MET A 306 -44.78 -22.05 -12.48
CA MET A 306 -45.10 -21.34 -11.24
C MET A 306 -45.43 -19.87 -11.52
N VAL A 307 -44.66 -19.19 -12.40
CA VAL A 307 -44.95 -17.81 -12.82
C VAL A 307 -46.31 -17.71 -13.47
N GLY A 308 -46.70 -18.68 -14.35
CA GLY A 308 -48.02 -18.72 -14.99
C GLY A 308 -49.13 -18.84 -13.95
N ILE A 309 -49.00 -19.74 -12.98
CA ILE A 309 -50.00 -19.95 -11.91
C ILE A 309 -50.14 -18.67 -11.05
N LEU A 310 -49.03 -18.08 -10.62
CA LEU A 310 -49.06 -16.83 -9.83
C LEU A 310 -49.74 -15.68 -10.58
N LYS A 311 -49.52 -15.56 -11.89
CA LYS A 311 -50.20 -14.55 -12.71
C LYS A 311 -51.69 -14.84 -12.84
N ALA A 312 -52.10 -16.12 -13.02
CA ALA A 312 -53.50 -16.52 -13.08
C ALA A 312 -54.23 -16.24 -11.76
N LEU A 313 -53.52 -16.30 -10.61
CA LEU A 313 -54.04 -15.95 -9.29
C LEU A 313 -54.03 -14.44 -9.01
N GLY A 314 -53.66 -13.60 -10.00
CA GLY A 314 -53.69 -12.13 -9.88
C GLY A 314 -52.43 -11.47 -9.36
N SER A 315 -51.31 -12.19 -9.20
CA SER A 315 -50.05 -11.58 -8.81
C SER A 315 -49.52 -10.62 -9.87
N THR A 316 -49.05 -9.42 -9.43
CA THR A 316 -48.48 -8.43 -10.35
C THR A 316 -47.09 -8.87 -10.86
N ASN A 317 -46.75 -8.41 -12.08
CA ASN A 317 -45.43 -8.68 -12.64
C ASN A 317 -44.29 -8.22 -11.70
N TRP A 318 -44.48 -7.11 -10.98
CA TRP A 318 -43.48 -6.57 -10.04
C TRP A 318 -43.31 -7.47 -8.80
N SER A 319 -44.40 -8.03 -8.27
CA SER A 319 -44.35 -8.97 -7.16
C SER A 319 -43.57 -10.25 -7.54
N ILE A 320 -43.85 -10.81 -8.72
CA ILE A 320 -43.13 -11.98 -9.20
C ILE A 320 -41.63 -11.67 -9.44
N ARG A 321 -41.32 -10.51 -10.04
CA ARG A 321 -39.92 -10.08 -10.24
C ARG A 321 -39.17 -10.00 -8.90
N LYS A 322 -39.79 -9.44 -7.84
CA LYS A 322 -39.19 -9.40 -6.50
C LYS A 322 -38.81 -10.78 -5.97
N VAL A 323 -39.63 -11.82 -6.21
CA VAL A 323 -39.33 -13.20 -5.80
C VAL A 323 -38.00 -13.66 -6.38
N PHE A 324 -37.78 -13.45 -7.66
CA PHE A 324 -36.57 -13.86 -8.36
C PHE A 324 -35.38 -12.98 -7.96
N LEU A 325 -35.56 -11.66 -7.75
CA LEU A 325 -34.53 -10.78 -7.27
C LEU A 325 -34.09 -11.11 -5.84
N TYR A 326 -35.00 -11.51 -4.95
CA TYR A 326 -34.64 -12.02 -3.60
C TYR A 326 -33.81 -13.31 -3.66
N ASN A 327 -34.17 -14.22 -4.57
CA ASN A 327 -33.38 -15.44 -4.78
C ASN A 327 -31.98 -15.12 -5.28
N ALA A 328 -31.86 -14.25 -6.27
CA ALA A 328 -30.56 -13.81 -6.78
C ALA A 328 -29.72 -13.08 -5.71
N SER A 329 -30.34 -12.19 -4.92
CA SER A 329 -29.67 -11.51 -3.81
C SER A 329 -29.14 -12.50 -2.77
N TYR A 330 -29.90 -13.56 -2.46
CA TYR A 330 -29.43 -14.62 -1.56
C TYR A 330 -28.18 -15.33 -2.11
N LEU A 331 -28.16 -15.62 -3.41
CA LEU A 331 -27.00 -16.26 -4.06
C LEU A 331 -25.77 -15.34 -4.05
N ILE A 332 -25.98 -14.05 -4.34
CA ILE A 332 -24.91 -13.04 -4.27
C ILE A 332 -24.35 -12.99 -2.84
N LEU A 333 -25.21 -12.84 -1.83
CA LEU A 333 -24.79 -12.77 -0.44
C LEU A 333 -24.02 -14.02 0.01
N LYS A 334 -24.44 -15.20 -0.44
CA LYS A 334 -23.75 -16.46 -0.19
C LYS A 334 -22.37 -16.49 -0.86
N GLY A 335 -22.28 -16.04 -2.10
CA GLY A 335 -21.01 -15.90 -2.82
C GLY A 335 -20.06 -14.92 -2.16
N LEU A 336 -20.57 -13.75 -1.72
CA LEU A 336 -19.83 -12.75 -0.97
C LEU A 336 -19.29 -13.33 0.34
N LEU A 337 -20.14 -14.05 1.10
CA LEU A 337 -19.72 -14.65 2.37
C LEU A 337 -18.55 -15.62 2.18
N TYR A 338 -18.68 -16.57 1.25
CA TYR A 338 -17.62 -17.54 0.98
C TYR A 338 -16.37 -16.89 0.41
N GLY A 339 -16.52 -15.91 -0.50
CA GLY A 339 -15.41 -15.18 -1.07
C GLY A 339 -14.60 -14.39 -0.03
N ASN A 340 -15.31 -13.74 0.90
CA ASN A 340 -14.65 -13.04 2.00
C ASN A 340 -13.91 -14.01 2.94
N ILE A 341 -14.53 -15.14 3.32
CA ILE A 341 -13.88 -16.14 4.19
C ILE A 341 -12.59 -16.64 3.54
N ILE A 342 -12.67 -17.10 2.27
CA ILE A 342 -11.51 -17.64 1.55
C ILE A 342 -10.44 -16.55 1.37
N GLY A 343 -10.83 -15.35 0.96
CA GLY A 343 -9.91 -14.25 0.73
C GLY A 343 -9.21 -13.79 2.01
N ILE A 344 -9.95 -13.61 3.11
CA ILE A 344 -9.37 -13.17 4.39
C ILE A 344 -8.43 -14.26 4.95
N VAL A 345 -8.80 -15.54 4.84
CA VAL A 345 -7.93 -16.65 5.27
C VAL A 345 -6.64 -16.64 4.47
N PHE A 346 -6.71 -16.53 3.14
CA PHE A 346 -5.53 -16.47 2.28
C PHE A 346 -4.62 -15.27 2.62
N LEU A 347 -5.21 -14.09 2.76
CA LEU A 347 -4.47 -12.87 3.11
C LEU A 347 -3.86 -12.95 4.51
N SER A 348 -4.55 -13.56 5.47
CA SER A 348 -4.02 -13.78 6.82
C SER A 348 -2.83 -14.74 6.81
N ILE A 349 -2.93 -15.83 6.07
CA ILE A 349 -1.82 -16.78 5.86
C ILE A 349 -0.60 -16.02 5.29
N GLN A 350 -0.79 -15.24 4.24
CA GLN A 350 0.31 -14.47 3.64
C GLN A 350 0.89 -13.44 4.61
N LYS A 351 0.04 -12.72 5.35
CA LYS A 351 0.47 -11.68 6.32
C LYS A 351 1.35 -12.24 7.43
N TYR A 352 0.98 -13.38 8.00
CA TYR A 352 1.68 -13.97 9.16
C TYR A 352 2.80 -14.94 8.76
N LEU A 353 2.56 -15.81 7.77
CA LEU A 353 3.54 -16.82 7.36
C LEU A 353 4.48 -16.34 6.26
N LYS A 354 4.16 -15.22 5.57
CA LYS A 354 5.01 -14.61 4.50
C LYS A 354 5.49 -15.62 3.45
N ILE A 355 4.60 -16.53 3.02
CA ILE A 355 4.92 -17.65 2.12
C ILE A 355 5.40 -17.15 0.76
N ILE A 356 4.74 -16.12 0.21
CA ILE A 356 5.08 -15.57 -1.10
C ILE A 356 6.16 -14.51 -0.88
N THR A 357 7.37 -14.83 -1.29
CA THR A 357 8.54 -13.94 -1.28
C THR A 357 8.72 -13.27 -2.63
N LEU A 358 9.33 -12.09 -2.64
CA LEU A 358 9.63 -11.29 -3.81
C LEU A 358 11.12 -10.94 -3.85
N ASN A 359 11.65 -10.70 -5.05
CA ASN A 359 12.98 -10.13 -5.19
C ASN A 359 12.95 -8.63 -4.85
N PRO A 360 13.68 -8.20 -3.77
CA PRO A 360 13.70 -6.80 -3.35
C PRO A 360 14.21 -5.82 -4.42
N GLU A 361 15.10 -6.27 -5.31
CA GLU A 361 15.63 -5.43 -6.40
C GLU A 361 14.54 -4.95 -7.37
N ASN A 362 13.55 -5.81 -7.65
CA ASN A 362 12.48 -5.51 -8.61
C ASN A 362 11.23 -4.93 -7.96
N TYR A 363 10.94 -5.32 -6.72
CA TYR A 363 9.67 -5.01 -6.05
C TYR A 363 9.82 -4.12 -4.81
N TYR A 364 11.03 -3.72 -4.45
CA TYR A 364 11.35 -2.89 -3.27
C TYR A 364 10.90 -3.48 -1.91
N VAL A 365 10.42 -4.73 -1.92
CA VAL A 365 9.99 -5.48 -0.74
C VAL A 365 10.38 -6.94 -0.87
N SER A 366 10.72 -7.60 0.24
CA SER A 366 11.15 -9.02 0.26
C SER A 366 9.99 -10.01 0.30
N THR A 367 8.80 -9.59 0.65
CA THR A 367 7.58 -10.42 0.73
C THR A 367 6.38 -9.63 0.23
N VAL A 368 5.38 -10.31 -0.33
CA VAL A 368 4.14 -9.66 -0.75
C VAL A 368 3.47 -9.01 0.46
N PRO A 369 3.39 -7.67 0.49
CA PRO A 369 2.80 -6.96 1.61
C PRO A 369 1.26 -7.04 1.55
N VAL A 370 0.63 -7.20 2.71
CA VAL A 370 -0.83 -7.29 2.82
C VAL A 370 -1.34 -6.24 3.80
N SER A 371 -2.24 -5.41 3.33
CA SER A 371 -2.99 -4.45 4.16
C SER A 371 -4.46 -4.82 4.15
N ILE A 372 -4.96 -5.34 5.28
CA ILE A 372 -6.38 -5.68 5.44
C ILE A 372 -7.04 -4.46 6.08
N ASP A 373 -7.84 -3.74 5.28
CA ASP A 373 -8.63 -2.59 5.75
C ASP A 373 -10.11 -2.96 5.73
N PHE A 374 -10.76 -2.82 6.88
CA PHE A 374 -12.18 -3.12 7.05
C PHE A 374 -13.07 -2.27 6.13
N TRP A 375 -12.76 -0.98 5.99
CA TRP A 375 -13.57 -0.09 5.17
C TRP A 375 -13.45 -0.43 3.68
N ALA A 376 -12.25 -0.75 3.21
CA ALA A 376 -12.04 -1.19 1.84
C ALA A 376 -12.83 -2.48 1.51
N ILE A 377 -12.83 -3.45 2.44
CA ILE A 377 -13.60 -4.70 2.31
C ILE A 377 -15.10 -4.39 2.29
N LEU A 378 -15.58 -3.53 3.19
CA LEU A 378 -16.99 -3.16 3.26
C LEU A 378 -17.47 -2.50 1.97
N PHE A 379 -16.73 -1.50 1.47
CA PHE A 379 -17.07 -0.80 0.22
C PHE A 379 -16.99 -1.71 -1.00
N LEU A 380 -16.02 -2.62 -1.05
CA LEU A 380 -15.91 -3.61 -2.11
C LEU A 380 -17.14 -4.52 -2.16
N ASN A 381 -17.55 -5.05 -0.99
CA ASN A 381 -18.71 -5.92 -0.88
C ASN A 381 -20.02 -5.18 -1.23
N LEU A 382 -20.21 -3.99 -0.70
CA LEU A 382 -21.40 -3.18 -0.96
C LEU A 382 -21.49 -2.79 -2.43
N GLY A 383 -20.38 -2.33 -3.02
CA GLY A 383 -20.29 -1.99 -4.43
C GLY A 383 -20.61 -3.18 -5.34
N THR A 384 -20.02 -4.35 -5.04
CA THR A 384 -20.31 -5.58 -5.80
C THR A 384 -21.78 -5.99 -5.68
N LEU A 385 -22.34 -5.94 -4.47
CA LEU A 385 -23.75 -6.26 -4.23
C LEU A 385 -24.67 -5.36 -5.05
N ILE A 386 -24.45 -4.04 -4.98
CA ILE A 386 -25.26 -3.03 -5.70
C ILE A 386 -25.16 -3.23 -7.21
N LEU A 387 -23.94 -3.36 -7.73
CA LEU A 387 -23.72 -3.48 -9.18
C LEU A 387 -24.27 -4.80 -9.73
N CYS A 388 -24.05 -5.92 -9.05
CA CYS A 388 -24.67 -7.20 -9.44
C CYS A 388 -26.20 -7.13 -9.39
N PHE A 389 -26.78 -6.48 -8.37
CA PHE A 389 -28.23 -6.31 -8.26
C PHE A 389 -28.79 -5.45 -9.41
N LEU A 390 -28.14 -4.34 -9.74
CA LEU A 390 -28.53 -3.50 -10.88
C LEU A 390 -28.51 -4.26 -12.20
N MET A 391 -27.49 -5.09 -12.45
CA MET A 391 -27.40 -5.91 -13.65
C MET A 391 -28.54 -6.93 -13.77
N LEU A 392 -29.12 -7.38 -12.65
CA LEU A 392 -30.26 -8.34 -12.65
C LEU A 392 -31.59 -7.70 -12.97
N ILE A 393 -31.73 -6.38 -12.87
CA ILE A 393 -33.00 -5.70 -13.19
C ILE A 393 -33.40 -5.92 -14.63
N ILE A 394 -32.45 -5.80 -15.58
CA ILE A 394 -32.73 -5.94 -17.02
C ILE A 394 -33.29 -7.32 -17.35
N PRO A 395 -32.62 -8.46 -17.04
CA PRO A 395 -33.12 -9.79 -17.38
C PRO A 395 -34.44 -10.13 -16.65
N SER A 396 -34.71 -9.55 -15.48
CA SER A 396 -35.95 -9.77 -14.75
C SER A 396 -37.20 -9.33 -15.54
N PHE A 397 -37.05 -8.42 -16.53
CA PHE A 397 -38.19 -8.03 -17.41
C PHE A 397 -38.71 -9.16 -18.28
N ILE A 398 -37.98 -10.26 -18.50
CA ILE A 398 -38.45 -11.43 -19.23
C ILE A 398 -39.70 -12.02 -18.56
N ILE A 399 -39.84 -11.90 -17.25
CA ILE A 399 -41.03 -12.33 -16.49
C ILE A 399 -42.30 -11.66 -17.02
N THR A 400 -42.23 -10.43 -17.50
CA THR A 400 -43.43 -9.73 -18.05
C THR A 400 -43.94 -10.35 -19.32
N LYS A 401 -43.07 -10.99 -20.12
CA LYS A 401 -43.43 -11.63 -21.41
C LYS A 401 -44.02 -13.02 -21.25
N ILE A 402 -44.00 -13.65 -20.09
CA ILE A 402 -44.59 -14.98 -19.83
C ILE A 402 -46.10 -14.86 -19.75
N GLN A 403 -46.80 -15.55 -20.67
CA GLN A 403 -48.25 -15.59 -20.77
C GLN A 403 -48.82 -16.78 -19.97
N PRO A 404 -49.82 -16.59 -19.05
CA PRO A 404 -50.40 -17.68 -18.26
C PRO A 404 -50.97 -18.83 -19.10
N SER A 405 -51.66 -18.46 -20.20
CA SER A 405 -52.32 -19.45 -21.09
C SER A 405 -51.34 -20.40 -21.77
N LYS A 406 -50.11 -19.98 -22.05
CA LYS A 406 -49.09 -20.84 -22.68
C LYS A 406 -48.29 -21.62 -21.64
N SER A 407 -48.12 -21.08 -20.43
CA SER A 407 -47.30 -21.68 -19.37
C SER A 407 -47.97 -22.85 -18.66
N ILE A 408 -49.30 -22.92 -18.64
CA ILE A 408 -50.10 -23.99 -17.99
C ILE A 408 -50.38 -25.17 -18.95
N LYS A 409 -50.27 -24.99 -20.28
CA LYS A 409 -50.55 -26.03 -21.29
C LYS A 409 -49.44 -27.07 -21.49
N PHE A 410 -48.28 -26.91 -20.89
CA PHE A 410 -47.12 -27.81 -20.99
C PHE A 410 -46.95 -28.66 -19.71
N ALA A 411 -48.03 -29.25 -19.20
CA ALA A 411 -47.97 -30.27 -18.16
C ALA A 411 -48.42 -31.59 -18.73
#